data_4373000dfd71557f6eb5f1be21898280
#
_entry.id   4373000dfd71557f6eb5f1be21898280
#
_cell.length_a   1.000
_cell.length_b   1.000
_cell.length_c   1.000
_cell.angle_alpha   90.00
_cell.angle_beta   90.00
_cell.angle_gamma   90.00
#
_symmetry.space_group_name_H-M   'P 1'
#
loop_
_entity.id
_entity.type
_entity.pdbx_description
1 polymer ?
#
loop_
_entity_poly.entity_id
_entity_poly.type
_entity_poly.pdbx_seq_one_letter_code
_entity_poly.pdbx_strand_id
1 'polypeptide(L)'
;MSDDTGELDAWLGPIRPRHHDFDASYAGTPPWDIGRPQPGFLELAERGVLRGRVLDVGCGTGEHALMAARLGHEATGIDSAQTAITIAQGKARDRGLTARFLVWDALQLSGLNEQFDTVLDCGLFHVLDDNDRAKYVGSLRAVLPPGGRIYMLCFSDRQPGDWGPRRVTQDEIKASFRDGWQVDSIEASKIDINIDPNGALAWRVSISRS
;
A
#
# COMPACT_ATOMS: atom_id res chain seq x y z
N MET A 1 5.62 34.89 11.52
CA MET A 1 5.91 33.50 11.93
C MET A 1 4.53 32.89 12.12
N SER A 2 4.01 32.28 11.08
CA SER A 2 2.70 31.60 11.08
C SER A 2 2.91 30.22 11.72
N ASP A 3 2.07 29.93 12.72
CA ASP A 3 2.03 28.67 13.45
C ASP A 3 1.76 27.51 12.50
N ASP A 4 2.82 26.79 12.11
CA ASP A 4 2.80 25.60 11.27
C ASP A 4 2.52 24.32 12.11
N THR A 5 2.16 24.50 13.37
CA THR A 5 1.92 23.39 14.31
C THR A 5 0.55 22.75 14.16
N GLY A 6 -0.43 23.46 13.62
CA GLY A 6 -1.81 22.96 13.48
C GLY A 6 -2.01 21.91 12.39
N GLU A 7 -1.21 21.92 11.32
CA GLU A 7 -1.30 20.91 10.25
C GLU A 7 -0.64 19.57 10.66
N LEU A 8 0.45 19.61 11.40
CA LEU A 8 1.11 18.40 11.90
C LEU A 8 0.21 17.62 12.88
N ASP A 9 -0.50 18.30 13.75
CA ASP A 9 -1.41 17.67 14.72
C ASP A 9 -2.59 16.94 14.04
N ALA A 10 -3.04 17.42 12.88
CA ALA A 10 -4.09 16.76 12.10
C ALA A 10 -3.66 15.40 11.55
N TRP A 11 -2.36 15.23 11.26
CA TRP A 11 -1.79 13.98 10.74
C TRP A 11 -1.30 13.02 11.84
N LEU A 12 -1.02 13.55 13.03
CA LEU A 12 -0.50 12.76 14.16
C LEU A 12 -1.60 12.07 14.97
N GLY A 13 -2.88 12.35 14.69
CA GLY A 13 -4.00 11.64 15.32
C GLY A 13 -4.13 10.19 14.82
N PRO A 14 -4.79 9.29 15.59
CA PRO A 14 -5.02 7.93 15.15
C PRO A 14 -5.90 7.89 13.89
N ILE A 15 -5.38 7.31 12.81
CA ILE A 15 -6.14 7.11 11.57
C ILE A 15 -7.21 6.04 11.82
N ARG A 16 -8.47 6.45 11.72
CA ARG A 16 -9.63 5.55 11.82
C ARG A 16 -10.26 5.41 10.44
N PRO A 17 -10.16 4.26 9.77
CA PRO A 17 -10.51 4.08 8.35
C PRO A 17 -11.92 4.54 7.98
N ARG A 18 -12.90 4.26 8.83
CA ARG A 18 -14.32 4.60 8.57
C ARG A 18 -14.64 6.08 8.68
N HIS A 19 -13.71 6.90 9.17
CA HIS A 19 -13.91 8.33 9.41
C HIS A 19 -12.83 9.18 8.75
N HIS A 20 -11.82 8.56 8.10
CA HIS A 20 -10.76 9.28 7.43
C HIS A 20 -11.12 9.47 5.96
N ASP A 21 -11.20 10.72 5.54
CA ASP A 21 -11.38 11.07 4.15
C ASP A 21 -10.00 11.09 3.47
N PHE A 22 -9.63 9.95 2.89
CA PHE A 22 -8.36 9.82 2.18
C PHE A 22 -8.28 10.73 0.96
N ASP A 23 -9.41 11.01 0.27
CA ASP A 23 -9.38 11.90 -0.89
C ASP A 23 -9.07 13.34 -0.48
N ALA A 24 -9.69 13.83 0.59
CA ALA A 24 -9.40 15.14 1.15
C ALA A 24 -7.93 15.31 1.57
N SER A 25 -7.27 14.21 1.98
CA SER A 25 -5.85 14.23 2.35
C SER A 25 -4.94 14.65 1.20
N TYR A 26 -5.33 14.38 -0.04
CA TYR A 26 -4.57 14.75 -1.24
C TYR A 26 -4.83 16.18 -1.74
N ALA A 27 -5.62 16.99 -0.99
CA ALA A 27 -5.64 18.45 -1.19
C ALA A 27 -4.30 19.10 -0.81
N GLY A 28 -3.52 18.44 0.06
CA GLY A 28 -2.13 18.74 0.38
C GLY A 28 -1.20 17.57 0.02
N THR A 29 -0.05 17.48 0.69
CA THR A 29 0.86 16.33 0.58
C THR A 29 0.77 15.50 1.86
N PRO A 30 0.05 14.38 1.86
CA PRO A 30 -0.09 13.56 3.07
C PRO A 30 1.25 12.93 3.49
N PRO A 31 1.44 12.59 4.77
CA PRO A 31 2.71 12.08 5.29
C PRO A 31 3.28 10.86 4.57
N TRP A 32 2.43 10.05 3.99
CA TRP A 32 2.81 8.82 3.26
C TRP A 32 3.15 9.07 1.79
N ASP A 33 2.80 10.24 1.21
CA ASP A 33 3.16 10.57 -0.18
C ASP A 33 4.55 11.21 -0.22
N ILE A 34 5.56 10.38 -0.33
CA ILE A 34 6.97 10.77 -0.37
C ILE A 34 7.50 11.05 -1.78
N GLY A 35 6.65 10.96 -2.82
CA GLY A 35 6.99 11.25 -4.21
C GLY A 35 7.96 10.26 -4.88
N ARG A 36 8.21 9.11 -4.24
CA ARG A 36 9.08 8.02 -4.71
C ARG A 36 8.64 6.68 -4.15
N PRO A 37 9.06 5.54 -4.74
CA PRO A 37 8.80 4.24 -4.14
C PRO A 37 9.44 4.10 -2.77
N GLN A 38 8.81 3.32 -1.90
CA GLN A 38 9.36 2.97 -0.59
C GLN A 38 10.63 2.11 -0.74
N PRO A 39 11.67 2.35 0.09
CA PRO A 39 12.91 1.58 0.02
C PRO A 39 12.71 0.07 0.08
N GLY A 40 11.79 -0.40 0.94
CA GLY A 40 11.50 -1.83 1.04
C GLY A 40 10.97 -2.46 -0.25
N PHE A 41 10.28 -1.69 -1.11
CA PHE A 41 9.85 -2.17 -2.42
C PHE A 41 10.92 -1.99 -3.51
N LEU A 42 11.77 -0.97 -3.40
CA LEU A 42 12.93 -0.85 -4.27
C LEU A 42 13.88 -2.04 -4.12
N GLU A 43 14.16 -2.48 -2.89
CA GLU A 43 14.96 -3.70 -2.63
C GLU A 43 14.34 -4.95 -3.26
N LEU A 44 13.01 -5.10 -3.21
CA LEU A 44 12.31 -6.21 -3.87
C LEU A 44 12.44 -6.13 -5.40
N ALA A 45 12.30 -4.93 -5.95
CA ALA A 45 12.47 -4.67 -7.37
C ALA A 45 13.89 -4.99 -7.85
N GLU A 46 14.92 -4.55 -7.13
CA GLU A 46 16.33 -4.84 -7.42
C GLU A 46 16.66 -6.34 -7.37
N ARG A 47 16.01 -7.07 -6.47
CA ARG A 47 16.12 -8.54 -6.39
C ARG A 47 15.37 -9.27 -7.51
N GLY A 48 14.64 -8.57 -8.36
CA GLY A 48 13.88 -9.15 -9.47
C GLY A 48 12.77 -10.10 -9.04
N VAL A 49 12.15 -9.86 -7.86
CA VAL A 49 11.12 -10.77 -7.34
C VAL A 49 9.71 -10.44 -7.82
N LEU A 50 9.49 -9.24 -8.39
CA LEU A 50 8.23 -8.90 -9.02
C LEU A 50 8.04 -9.74 -10.28
N ARG A 51 6.81 -10.20 -10.53
CA ARG A 51 6.50 -11.09 -11.66
C ARG A 51 5.25 -10.63 -12.38
N GLY A 52 5.23 -10.88 -13.68
CA GLY A 52 4.06 -10.75 -14.56
C GLY A 52 3.31 -9.42 -14.40
N ARG A 53 2.00 -9.52 -14.25
CA ARG A 53 1.09 -8.40 -14.05
C ARG A 53 1.11 -7.96 -12.58
N VAL A 54 1.32 -6.69 -12.33
CA VAL A 54 1.45 -6.12 -10.98
C VAL A 54 0.24 -5.26 -10.66
N LEU A 55 -0.39 -5.52 -9.50
CA LEU A 55 -1.43 -4.68 -8.92
C LEU A 55 -0.89 -3.96 -7.68
N ASP A 56 -0.96 -2.64 -7.66
CA ASP A 56 -0.65 -1.79 -6.51
C ASP A 56 -1.97 -1.37 -5.86
N VAL A 57 -2.27 -1.91 -4.67
CA VAL A 57 -3.56 -1.73 -3.99
C VAL A 57 -3.44 -0.66 -2.92
N GLY A 58 -4.32 0.36 -2.96
CA GLY A 58 -4.14 1.59 -2.19
C GLY A 58 -2.93 2.35 -2.70
N CYS A 59 -2.84 2.51 -4.02
CA CYS A 59 -1.63 3.00 -4.70
C CYS A 59 -1.30 4.48 -4.43
N GLY A 60 -2.22 5.24 -3.83
CA GLY A 60 -2.08 6.66 -3.65
C GLY A 60 -1.72 7.35 -4.97
N THR A 61 -0.66 8.14 -4.98
CA THR A 61 -0.18 8.85 -6.17
C THR A 61 0.67 7.99 -7.12
N GLY A 62 0.68 6.65 -6.95
CA GLY A 62 1.07 5.65 -7.93
C GLY A 62 2.55 5.29 -8.01
N GLU A 63 3.38 5.64 -7.04
CA GLU A 63 4.84 5.48 -7.16
C GLU A 63 5.29 4.01 -7.31
N HIS A 64 4.63 3.04 -6.67
CA HIS A 64 4.99 1.62 -6.78
C HIS A 64 4.51 1.01 -8.10
N ALA A 65 3.29 1.35 -8.56
CA ALA A 65 2.83 0.95 -9.89
C ALA A 65 3.73 1.53 -10.99
N LEU A 66 4.15 2.80 -10.87
CA LEU A 66 5.09 3.44 -11.80
C LEU A 66 6.48 2.81 -11.75
N MET A 67 6.94 2.38 -10.58
CA MET A 67 8.17 1.59 -10.43
C MET A 67 8.06 0.27 -11.19
N ALA A 68 6.97 -0.48 -11.01
CA ALA A 68 6.74 -1.74 -11.71
C ALA A 68 6.69 -1.54 -13.24
N ALA A 69 5.99 -0.50 -13.70
CA ALA A 69 5.94 -0.15 -15.12
C ALA A 69 7.32 0.18 -15.70
N ARG A 70 8.16 0.91 -14.94
CA ARG A 70 9.54 1.22 -15.36
C ARG A 70 10.41 -0.03 -15.52
N LEU A 71 10.12 -1.08 -14.75
CA LEU A 71 10.80 -2.38 -14.84
C LEU A 71 10.23 -3.29 -15.95
N GLY A 72 9.24 -2.80 -16.72
CA GLY A 72 8.66 -3.51 -17.85
C GLY A 72 7.48 -4.40 -17.48
N HIS A 73 6.93 -4.29 -16.27
CA HIS A 73 5.72 -5.01 -15.88
C HIS A 73 4.46 -4.30 -16.38
N GLU A 74 3.43 -5.06 -16.70
CA GLU A 74 2.07 -4.53 -16.86
C GLU A 74 1.56 -4.14 -15.48
N ALA A 75 1.50 -2.83 -15.19
CA ALA A 75 1.18 -2.30 -13.87
C ALA A 75 -0.21 -1.66 -13.83
N THR A 76 -0.97 -1.99 -12.79
CA THR A 76 -2.24 -1.35 -12.47
C THR A 76 -2.18 -0.85 -11.03
N GLY A 77 -2.51 0.41 -10.80
CA GLY A 77 -2.71 0.99 -9.47
C GLY A 77 -4.20 1.23 -9.21
N ILE A 78 -4.66 0.94 -8.01
CA ILE A 78 -6.03 1.25 -7.58
C ILE A 78 -6.00 1.99 -6.24
N ASP A 79 -6.89 2.96 -6.10
CA ASP A 79 -7.12 3.69 -4.85
C ASP A 79 -8.58 4.16 -4.80
N SER A 80 -9.12 4.36 -3.60
CA SER A 80 -10.45 4.94 -3.42
C SER A 80 -10.47 6.46 -3.63
N ALA A 81 -9.31 7.12 -3.50
CA ALA A 81 -9.15 8.56 -3.64
C ALA A 81 -9.03 8.97 -5.12
N GLN A 82 -10.05 9.66 -5.65
CA GLN A 82 -10.05 10.16 -7.03
C GLN A 82 -8.91 11.14 -7.28
N THR A 83 -8.61 12.00 -6.30
CA THR A 83 -7.52 12.99 -6.39
C THR A 83 -6.17 12.31 -6.53
N ALA A 84 -5.90 11.26 -5.73
CA ALA A 84 -4.67 10.48 -5.82
C ALA A 84 -4.51 9.83 -7.20
N ILE A 85 -5.58 9.22 -7.74
CA ILE A 85 -5.58 8.59 -9.06
C ILE A 85 -5.31 9.62 -10.16
N THR A 86 -5.90 10.82 -10.05
CA THR A 86 -5.64 11.90 -11.02
C THR A 86 -4.17 12.31 -11.03
N ILE A 87 -3.55 12.43 -9.85
CA ILE A 87 -2.11 12.71 -9.70
C ILE A 87 -1.27 11.57 -10.30
N ALA A 88 -1.60 10.30 -9.99
CA ALA A 88 -0.89 9.13 -10.51
C ALA A 88 -0.91 9.07 -12.04
N GLN A 89 -2.06 9.34 -12.66
CA GLN A 89 -2.21 9.42 -14.12
C GLN A 89 -1.37 10.57 -14.71
N GLY A 90 -1.29 11.71 -14.02
CA GLY A 90 -0.41 12.83 -14.37
C GLY A 90 1.06 12.39 -14.38
N LYS A 91 1.53 11.81 -13.29
CA LYS A 91 2.90 11.29 -13.15
C LYS A 91 3.24 10.26 -14.23
N ALA A 92 2.32 9.37 -14.59
CA ALA A 92 2.53 8.39 -15.66
C ALA A 92 2.81 9.09 -16.99
N ARG A 93 1.95 10.06 -17.38
CA ARG A 93 2.13 10.85 -18.61
C ARG A 93 3.46 11.61 -18.61
N ASP A 94 3.75 12.34 -17.54
CA ASP A 94 4.94 13.19 -17.42
C ASP A 94 6.25 12.39 -17.49
N ARG A 95 6.21 11.13 -17.00
CA ARG A 95 7.36 10.21 -17.00
C ARG A 95 7.41 9.31 -18.24
N GLY A 96 6.44 9.40 -19.15
CA GLY A 96 6.34 8.53 -20.33
C GLY A 96 6.18 7.05 -19.98
N LEU A 97 5.52 6.73 -18.85
CA LEU A 97 5.31 5.36 -18.40
C LEU A 97 3.89 4.89 -18.69
N THR A 98 3.76 3.63 -19.10
CA THR A 98 2.47 2.99 -19.32
C THR A 98 2.07 2.24 -18.04
N ALA A 99 1.17 2.82 -17.27
CA ALA A 99 0.52 2.19 -16.12
C ALA A 99 -0.96 2.59 -16.10
N ARG A 100 -1.81 1.69 -15.68
CA ARG A 100 -3.25 1.95 -15.56
C ARG A 100 -3.59 2.34 -14.12
N PHE A 101 -4.41 3.38 -13.94
CA PHE A 101 -4.85 3.84 -12.63
C PHE A 101 -6.36 3.97 -12.60
N LEU A 102 -6.99 3.34 -11.58
CA LEU A 102 -8.44 3.25 -11.43
C LEU A 102 -8.86 3.68 -10.03
N VAL A 103 -9.96 4.42 -9.94
CA VAL A 103 -10.66 4.60 -8.67
C VAL A 103 -11.41 3.31 -8.37
N TRP A 104 -11.00 2.62 -7.31
CA TRP A 104 -11.55 1.29 -6.99
C TRP A 104 -11.48 0.99 -5.50
N ASP A 105 -12.49 0.28 -5.00
CA ASP A 105 -12.52 -0.21 -3.63
C ASP A 105 -11.73 -1.54 -3.51
N ALA A 106 -10.66 -1.54 -2.69
CA ALA A 106 -9.85 -2.72 -2.43
C ALA A 106 -10.62 -3.90 -1.81
N LEU A 107 -11.77 -3.64 -1.19
CA LEU A 107 -12.64 -4.67 -0.65
C LEU A 107 -13.47 -5.37 -1.73
N GLN A 108 -13.43 -4.90 -2.98
CA GLN A 108 -14.25 -5.38 -4.10
C GLN A 108 -13.41 -5.71 -5.35
N LEU A 109 -12.20 -6.28 -5.17
CA LEU A 109 -11.27 -6.58 -6.28
C LEU A 109 -11.84 -7.55 -7.32
N SER A 110 -12.79 -8.42 -6.93
CA SER A 110 -13.45 -9.34 -7.86
C SER A 110 -14.13 -8.64 -9.04
N GLY A 111 -14.58 -7.39 -8.84
CA GLY A 111 -15.20 -6.60 -9.90
C GLY A 111 -14.23 -6.14 -10.99
N LEU A 112 -12.92 -6.20 -10.77
CA LEU A 112 -11.91 -5.93 -11.80
C LEU A 112 -11.97 -6.97 -12.92
N ASN A 113 -12.44 -8.20 -12.64
CA ASN A 113 -12.49 -9.34 -13.58
C ASN A 113 -11.14 -9.62 -14.24
N GLU A 114 -10.06 -9.43 -13.52
CA GLU A 114 -8.68 -9.59 -13.97
C GLU A 114 -7.87 -10.35 -12.91
N GLN A 115 -6.74 -10.93 -13.36
CA GLN A 115 -5.78 -11.59 -12.47
C GLN A 115 -4.41 -10.95 -12.60
N PHE A 116 -3.67 -11.00 -11.48
CA PHE A 116 -2.33 -10.44 -11.34
C PHE A 116 -1.41 -11.50 -10.75
N ASP A 117 -0.12 -11.41 -11.06
CA ASP A 117 0.89 -12.32 -10.55
C ASP A 117 1.53 -11.80 -9.26
N THR A 118 1.53 -10.48 -9.12
CA THR A 118 2.10 -9.77 -7.97
C THR A 118 1.12 -8.69 -7.49
N VAL A 119 0.92 -8.63 -6.17
CA VAL A 119 0.22 -7.55 -5.48
C VAL A 119 1.19 -6.80 -4.58
N LEU A 120 1.16 -5.47 -4.65
CA LEU A 120 1.86 -4.57 -3.74
C LEU A 120 0.82 -3.91 -2.83
N ASP A 121 1.11 -3.85 -1.52
CA ASP A 121 0.31 -3.16 -0.51
C ASP A 121 1.23 -2.31 0.36
N CYS A 122 1.19 -1.01 0.20
CA CYS A 122 1.95 -0.09 1.04
C CYS A 122 1.02 0.72 1.92
N GLY A 123 0.75 0.23 3.12
CA GLY A 123 0.00 1.00 4.09
C GLY A 123 -1.52 0.84 4.03
N LEU A 124 -2.07 0.02 3.14
CA LEU A 124 -3.50 -0.24 3.12
C LEU A 124 -3.91 -1.19 4.25
N PHE A 125 -3.19 -2.30 4.42
CA PHE A 125 -3.54 -3.32 5.42
C PHE A 125 -3.64 -2.76 6.85
N HIS A 126 -2.77 -1.82 7.24
CA HIS A 126 -2.74 -1.28 8.59
C HIS A 126 -3.82 -0.22 8.87
N VAL A 127 -4.48 0.32 7.86
CA VAL A 127 -5.61 1.25 8.05
C VAL A 127 -6.96 0.53 8.14
N LEU A 128 -7.04 -0.72 7.71
CA LEU A 128 -8.27 -1.51 7.75
C LEU A 128 -8.59 -1.99 9.16
N ASP A 129 -9.86 -1.95 9.55
CA ASP A 129 -10.35 -2.64 10.75
C ASP A 129 -10.39 -4.17 10.54
N ASP A 130 -10.67 -4.94 11.59
CA ASP A 130 -10.63 -6.40 11.53
C ASP A 130 -11.64 -6.98 10.53
N ASN A 131 -12.83 -6.38 10.40
CA ASN A 131 -13.86 -6.81 9.47
C ASN A 131 -13.43 -6.52 8.02
N ASP A 132 -12.88 -5.34 7.77
CA ASP A 132 -12.45 -4.93 6.44
C ASP A 132 -11.15 -5.66 6.03
N ARG A 133 -10.26 -6.00 6.97
CA ARG A 133 -9.12 -6.90 6.70
C ARG A 133 -9.57 -8.26 6.20
N ALA A 134 -10.58 -8.86 6.84
CA ALA A 134 -11.11 -10.15 6.41
C ALA A 134 -11.71 -10.08 4.99
N LYS A 135 -12.44 -9.00 4.67
CA LYS A 135 -12.99 -8.76 3.33
C LYS A 135 -11.87 -8.53 2.31
N TYR A 136 -10.86 -7.73 2.68
CA TYR A 136 -9.71 -7.43 1.83
C TYR A 136 -8.94 -8.70 1.46
N VAL A 137 -8.57 -9.53 2.44
CA VAL A 137 -7.89 -10.82 2.20
C VAL A 137 -8.76 -11.75 1.35
N GLY A 138 -10.07 -11.76 1.59
CA GLY A 138 -11.03 -12.47 0.72
C GLY A 138 -11.06 -11.93 -0.72
N SER A 139 -11.01 -10.61 -0.87
CA SER A 139 -11.02 -9.89 -2.15
C SER A 139 -9.74 -10.18 -2.97
N LEU A 140 -8.57 -10.26 -2.32
CA LEU A 140 -7.29 -10.61 -2.96
C LEU A 140 -7.33 -11.98 -3.65
N ARG A 141 -8.13 -12.93 -3.14
CA ARG A 141 -8.28 -14.26 -3.76
C ARG A 141 -8.87 -14.21 -5.16
N ALA A 142 -9.69 -13.22 -5.45
CA ALA A 142 -10.33 -13.09 -6.75
C ALA A 142 -9.35 -12.68 -7.85
N VAL A 143 -8.30 -11.95 -7.48
CA VAL A 143 -7.36 -11.32 -8.42
C VAL A 143 -5.97 -11.95 -8.43
N LEU A 144 -5.65 -12.80 -7.45
CA LEU A 144 -4.35 -13.43 -7.33
C LEU A 144 -4.51 -14.95 -7.44
N PRO A 145 -4.07 -15.60 -8.54
CA PRO A 145 -4.18 -17.05 -8.72
C PRO A 145 -3.20 -17.81 -7.81
N PRO A 146 -3.35 -19.13 -7.64
CA PRO A 146 -2.34 -19.96 -6.98
C PRO A 146 -0.95 -19.71 -7.55
N GLY A 147 0.06 -19.58 -6.68
CA GLY A 147 1.43 -19.20 -7.04
C GLY A 147 1.66 -17.68 -7.13
N GLY A 148 0.62 -16.86 -7.11
CA GLY A 148 0.73 -15.40 -7.05
C GLY A 148 1.29 -14.93 -5.70
N ARG A 149 1.84 -13.71 -5.67
CA ARG A 149 2.55 -13.18 -4.51
C ARG A 149 2.04 -11.82 -4.09
N ILE A 150 2.02 -11.60 -2.77
CA ILE A 150 1.77 -10.30 -2.15
C ILE A 150 3.06 -9.84 -1.48
N TYR A 151 3.44 -8.60 -1.71
CA TYR A 151 4.45 -7.89 -0.93
C TYR A 151 3.78 -6.73 -0.22
N MET A 152 3.89 -6.70 1.10
CA MET A 152 3.21 -5.73 1.94
C MET A 152 4.19 -4.99 2.85
N LEU A 153 3.97 -3.69 3.02
CA LEU A 153 4.59 -2.87 4.05
C LEU A 153 3.49 -2.33 4.97
N CYS A 154 3.56 -2.62 6.26
CA CYS A 154 2.61 -2.11 7.25
C CYS A 154 3.33 -1.69 8.53
N PHE A 155 2.76 -0.72 9.27
CA PHE A 155 3.30 -0.31 10.56
C PHE A 155 3.40 -1.50 11.51
N SER A 156 4.57 -1.67 12.12
CA SER A 156 4.81 -2.75 13.09
C SER A 156 4.37 -2.35 14.50
N ASP A 157 4.09 -3.33 15.32
CA ASP A 157 3.87 -3.18 16.77
C ASP A 157 5.12 -2.66 17.51
N ARG A 158 6.27 -2.62 16.83
CA ARG A 158 7.51 -2.04 17.33
C ARG A 158 7.58 -0.51 17.20
N GLN A 159 6.67 0.10 16.39
CA GLN A 159 6.61 1.54 16.23
C GLN A 159 6.09 2.18 17.52
N PRO A 160 6.90 3.04 18.19
CA PRO A 160 6.47 3.71 19.40
C PRO A 160 5.41 4.77 19.15
N GLY A 161 4.76 5.21 20.23
CA GLY A 161 3.70 6.22 20.18
C GLY A 161 2.38 5.66 19.65
N ASP A 162 1.36 6.52 19.58
CA ASP A 162 -0.01 6.20 19.20
C ASP A 162 -0.51 6.96 17.97
N TRP A 163 0.33 7.80 17.37
CA TRP A 163 0.04 8.56 16.17
C TRP A 163 -0.06 7.69 14.91
N GLY A 164 -0.80 8.16 13.92
CA GLY A 164 -0.92 7.50 12.62
C GLY A 164 -1.75 6.21 12.68
N PRO A 165 -1.50 5.25 11.77
CA PRO A 165 -2.30 4.03 11.64
C PRO A 165 -2.07 3.04 12.78
N ARG A 166 -2.96 2.04 12.84
CA ARG A 166 -2.87 0.91 13.77
C ARG A 166 -1.52 0.18 13.65
N ARG A 167 -0.96 -0.18 14.79
CA ARG A 167 0.20 -1.09 14.89
C ARG A 167 -0.25 -2.51 14.61
N VAL A 168 0.51 -3.22 13.78
CA VAL A 168 0.19 -4.60 13.37
C VAL A 168 1.25 -5.54 13.94
N THR A 169 0.79 -6.57 14.65
CA THR A 169 1.67 -7.64 15.13
C THR A 169 1.91 -8.68 14.04
N GLN A 170 2.99 -9.45 14.16
CA GLN A 170 3.25 -10.58 13.27
C GLN A 170 2.14 -11.65 13.37
N ASP A 171 1.56 -11.83 14.56
CA ASP A 171 0.48 -12.82 14.77
C ASP A 171 -0.82 -12.38 14.10
N GLU A 172 -1.14 -11.09 14.06
CA GLU A 172 -2.27 -10.56 13.29
C GLU A 172 -2.09 -10.81 11.78
N ILE A 173 -0.88 -10.62 11.25
CA ILE A 173 -0.56 -10.91 9.85
C ILE A 173 -0.81 -12.40 9.57
N LYS A 174 -0.21 -13.29 10.37
CA LYS A 174 -0.38 -14.74 10.21
C LYS A 174 -1.83 -15.19 10.39
N ALA A 175 -2.57 -14.56 11.30
CA ALA A 175 -3.98 -14.84 11.51
C ALA A 175 -4.87 -14.40 10.35
N SER A 176 -4.51 -13.32 9.65
CA SER A 176 -5.26 -12.80 8.51
C SER A 176 -5.04 -13.63 7.25
N PHE A 177 -3.83 -14.13 7.05
CA PHE A 177 -3.45 -14.92 5.88
C PHE A 177 -3.31 -16.40 6.26
N ARG A 178 -4.46 -17.09 6.37
CA ARG A 178 -4.57 -18.53 6.61
C ARG A 178 -5.02 -19.24 5.34
N ASP A 179 -5.86 -20.21 5.43
CA ASP A 179 -6.42 -21.08 4.38
C ASP A 179 -6.20 -20.59 2.93
N GLY A 180 -5.32 -21.25 2.20
CA GLY A 180 -4.96 -20.88 0.83
C GLY A 180 -3.94 -19.74 0.72
N TRP A 181 -3.30 -19.37 1.82
CA TRP A 181 -2.19 -18.42 1.89
C TRP A 181 -1.04 -18.99 2.69
N GLN A 182 0.17 -18.63 2.31
CA GLN A 182 1.38 -18.91 3.08
C GLN A 182 2.14 -17.60 3.31
N VAL A 183 2.36 -17.25 4.58
CA VAL A 183 3.26 -16.15 4.95
C VAL A 183 4.68 -16.67 4.85
N ASP A 184 5.40 -16.26 3.79
CA ASP A 184 6.76 -16.75 3.48
C ASP A 184 7.80 -16.07 4.38
N SER A 185 7.66 -14.75 4.62
CA SER A 185 8.54 -14.01 5.52
C SER A 185 7.84 -12.78 6.13
N ILE A 186 8.26 -12.41 7.33
CA ILE A 186 7.96 -11.15 7.99
C ILE A 186 9.29 -10.59 8.49
N GLU A 187 9.74 -9.49 7.90
CA GLU A 187 11.04 -8.89 8.16
C GLU A 187 10.86 -7.48 8.73
N ALA A 188 11.74 -7.08 9.65
CA ALA A 188 11.78 -5.70 10.14
C ALA A 188 12.18 -4.77 8.99
N SER A 189 11.42 -3.69 8.83
CA SER A 189 11.62 -2.69 7.78
C SER A 189 11.23 -1.30 8.28
N LYS A 190 11.18 -0.34 7.37
CA LYS A 190 10.65 1.00 7.60
C LYS A 190 9.73 1.42 6.47
N ILE A 191 8.82 2.31 6.79
CA ILE A 191 8.06 3.12 5.84
C ILE A 191 8.57 4.55 5.98
N ASP A 192 9.10 5.10 4.90
CA ASP A 192 9.47 6.51 4.86
C ASP A 192 8.22 7.38 4.86
N ILE A 193 8.25 8.45 5.63
CA ILE A 193 7.21 9.46 5.72
C ILE A 193 7.83 10.85 5.67
N ASN A 194 7.12 11.83 5.13
CA ASN A 194 7.68 13.17 4.93
C ASN A 194 7.74 14.02 6.20
N ILE A 195 7.12 13.58 7.30
CA ILE A 195 7.09 14.28 8.60
C ILE A 195 8.16 13.80 9.60
N ASP A 196 8.82 12.67 9.34
CA ASP A 196 9.93 12.14 10.15
C ASP A 196 11.02 11.54 9.24
N PRO A 197 12.23 12.12 9.24
CA PRO A 197 13.33 11.61 8.41
C PRO A 197 13.81 10.21 8.79
N ASN A 198 13.47 9.71 9.98
CA ASN A 198 13.78 8.35 10.40
C ASN A 198 12.77 7.32 9.88
N GLY A 199 11.61 7.78 9.35
CA GLY A 199 10.50 6.94 8.94
C GLY A 199 9.81 6.25 10.12
N ALA A 200 8.85 5.39 9.83
CA ALA A 200 8.13 4.58 10.81
C ALA A 200 8.61 3.13 10.75
N LEU A 201 8.71 2.46 11.91
CA LEU A 201 9.04 1.04 11.98
C LEU A 201 7.89 0.21 11.38
N ALA A 202 8.25 -0.68 10.47
CA ALA A 202 7.30 -1.46 9.70
C ALA A 202 7.67 -2.94 9.65
N TRP A 203 6.71 -3.76 9.24
CA TRP A 203 6.95 -5.09 8.74
C TRP A 203 6.92 -5.07 7.20
N ARG A 204 7.95 -5.69 6.59
CA ARG A 204 7.93 -6.10 5.20
C ARG A 204 7.54 -7.56 5.15
N VAL A 205 6.45 -7.85 4.47
CA VAL A 205 5.84 -9.17 4.45
C VAL A 205 5.82 -9.71 3.02
N SER A 206 6.20 -10.96 2.86
CA SER A 206 6.01 -11.73 1.63
C SER A 206 5.01 -12.86 1.89
N ILE A 207 4.01 -12.96 1.03
CA ILE A 207 2.93 -13.93 1.14
C ILE A 207 2.72 -14.56 -0.23
N SER A 208 2.58 -15.87 -0.28
CA SER A 208 2.21 -16.62 -1.49
C SER A 208 0.81 -17.18 -1.37
N ARG A 209 0.12 -17.27 -2.51
CA ARG A 209 -1.14 -17.98 -2.59
C ARG A 209 -0.89 -19.47 -2.91
N SER A 210 -1.44 -20.36 -2.08
CA SER A 210 -1.41 -21.82 -2.27
C SER A 210 -2.40 -22.28 -3.32
#